data_390e1874a249b3d57dcebe58b2224d41
#
_entry.id   390e1874a249b3d57dcebe58b2224d41
#
_cell.length_a   1.000
_cell.length_b   1.000
_cell.length_c   1.000
_cell.angle_alpha   90.00
_cell.angle_beta   90.00
_cell.angle_gamma   90.00
#
_symmetry.space_group_name_H-M   'P 1'
#
loop_
_entity.id
_entity.type
_entity.pdbx_description
1 polymer ?
#
loop_
_entity_poly.entity_id
_entity_poly.type
_entity_poly.pdbx_seq_one_letter_code
_entity_poly.pdbx_strand_id
1 'polypeptide(L)'
;MIGSLVEMANMKPEVTDFTIDGHCSQCGACCSDYLPISHEELDRIRAYVRKHNLHEHKSVMMTGNYLDATCPFRDNVRKCCDIYEVRPEICRCFQCNQGIDVIKANKALMHQKNKPISLRGEIFGNQAAKTYGMFLGAVLGLC
;
A
#
# COMPACT_ATOMS: atom_id res chain seq x y z
N MET A 1 -17.54 -18.60 28.90
CA MET A 1 -16.89 -17.80 29.94
C MET A 1 -16.06 -16.72 29.32
N ILE A 2 -16.35 -15.48 29.63
CA ILE A 2 -15.60 -14.34 29.08
C ILE A 2 -14.23 -14.37 29.76
N GLY A 3 -13.14 -14.40 28.96
CA GLY A 3 -11.80 -14.25 29.50
C GLY A 3 -11.65 -12.96 30.29
N SER A 4 -10.74 -12.93 31.25
CA SER A 4 -10.54 -11.73 32.05
C SER A 4 -10.10 -10.54 31.17
N LEU A 5 -10.46 -9.32 31.56
CA LEU A 5 -10.03 -8.09 30.86
C LEU A 5 -8.50 -8.02 30.75
N VAL A 6 -7.78 -8.62 31.70
CA VAL A 6 -6.30 -8.70 31.67
C VAL A 6 -5.80 -9.61 30.54
N GLU A 7 -6.48 -10.72 30.28
CA GLU A 7 -6.14 -11.60 29.15
C GLU A 7 -6.39 -10.91 27.82
N MET A 8 -7.50 -10.18 27.68
CA MET A 8 -7.79 -9.40 26.46
C MET A 8 -6.77 -8.29 26.24
N ALA A 9 -6.31 -7.63 27.31
CA ALA A 9 -5.33 -6.55 27.23
C ALA A 9 -3.94 -7.06 26.82
N ASN A 10 -3.64 -8.34 27.08
CA ASN A 10 -2.35 -8.95 26.75
C ASN A 10 -2.34 -9.65 25.38
N MET A 11 -3.47 -9.71 24.68
CA MET A 11 -3.51 -10.24 23.33
C MET A 11 -2.73 -9.34 22.39
N LYS A 12 -1.63 -9.84 21.85
CA LYS A 12 -0.89 -9.14 20.80
C LYS A 12 -1.73 -9.15 19.54
N PRO A 13 -1.79 -8.02 18.81
CA PRO A 13 -2.46 -8.01 17.51
C PRO A 13 -1.75 -8.98 16.57
N GLU A 14 -2.48 -9.93 16.04
CA GLU A 14 -1.97 -10.88 15.06
C GLU A 14 -2.27 -10.38 13.65
N VAL A 15 -1.30 -10.51 12.77
CA VAL A 15 -1.48 -10.26 11.34
C VAL A 15 -1.86 -11.58 10.70
N THR A 16 -2.97 -11.58 9.96
CA THR A 16 -3.39 -12.77 9.22
C THR A 16 -2.40 -13.07 8.09
N ASP A 17 -1.91 -14.30 8.07
CA ASP A 17 -0.99 -14.77 7.03
C ASP A 17 -1.76 -15.22 5.80
N PHE A 18 -1.68 -14.42 4.73
CA PHE A 18 -2.25 -14.71 3.42
C PHE A 18 -1.21 -15.17 2.40
N THR A 19 0.02 -15.48 2.82
CA THR A 19 1.07 -15.92 1.91
C THR A 19 0.79 -17.32 1.35
N ILE A 20 1.37 -17.58 0.17
CA ILE A 20 1.40 -18.91 -0.45
C ILE A 20 2.87 -19.31 -0.55
N ASP A 21 3.24 -20.42 0.10
CA ASP A 21 4.63 -20.92 0.16
C ASP A 21 5.64 -19.84 0.61
N GLY A 22 5.24 -18.99 1.56
CA GLY A 22 6.06 -17.91 2.09
C GLY A 22 6.18 -16.67 1.19
N HIS A 23 5.46 -16.63 0.06
CA HIS A 23 5.46 -15.51 -0.88
C HIS A 23 4.11 -14.78 -0.87
N CYS A 24 4.13 -13.49 -1.23
CA CYS A 24 2.91 -12.69 -1.35
C CYS A 24 1.93 -13.35 -2.32
N SER A 25 0.72 -13.64 -1.85
CA SER A 25 -0.36 -14.23 -2.66
C SER A 25 -1.06 -13.21 -3.56
N GLN A 26 -0.70 -11.93 -3.44
CA GLN A 26 -1.36 -10.82 -4.14
C GLN A 26 -2.86 -10.70 -3.80
N CYS A 27 -3.24 -11.01 -2.57
CA CYS A 27 -4.64 -10.93 -2.11
C CYS A 27 -5.20 -9.50 -2.08
N GLY A 28 -4.35 -8.48 -2.04
CA GLY A 28 -4.75 -7.08 -2.04
C GLY A 28 -5.08 -6.49 -0.68
N ALA A 29 -5.04 -7.28 0.39
CA ALA A 29 -5.43 -6.82 1.74
C ALA A 29 -4.55 -5.68 2.28
N CYS A 30 -3.28 -5.63 1.87
CA CYS A 30 -2.32 -4.58 2.28
C CYS A 30 -2.05 -3.54 1.20
N CYS A 31 -2.70 -3.63 0.04
CA CYS A 31 -2.50 -2.69 -1.06
C CYS A 31 -3.13 -1.33 -0.76
N SER A 32 -2.35 -0.27 -0.95
CA SER A 32 -2.78 1.10 -0.71
C SER A 32 -2.27 2.02 -1.82
N ASP A 33 -3.00 3.09 -2.08
CA ASP A 33 -2.59 4.15 -3.01
C ASP A 33 -1.51 5.07 -2.39
N TYR A 34 -1.56 5.29 -1.08
CA TYR A 34 -0.66 6.21 -0.37
C TYR A 34 0.54 5.46 0.20
N LEU A 35 1.69 5.60 -0.44
CA LEU A 35 2.89 4.85 -0.10
C LEU A 35 4.12 5.76 -0.05
N PRO A 36 5.06 5.51 0.88
CA PRO A 36 6.36 6.19 0.92
C PRO A 36 7.27 5.63 -0.19
N ILE A 37 7.37 6.36 -1.29
CA ILE A 37 8.06 5.94 -2.52
C ILE A 37 9.11 6.99 -2.90
N SER A 38 10.30 6.54 -3.28
CA SER A 38 11.35 7.41 -3.81
C SER A 38 11.05 7.87 -5.24
N HIS A 39 11.70 8.96 -5.66
CA HIS A 39 11.58 9.43 -7.05
C HIS A 39 12.06 8.40 -8.07
N GLU A 40 13.12 7.67 -7.75
CA GLU A 40 13.67 6.63 -8.62
C GLU A 40 12.67 5.47 -8.80
N GLU A 41 12.04 5.04 -7.70
CA GLU A 41 11.00 4.02 -7.76
C GLU A 41 9.78 4.49 -8.55
N LEU A 42 9.37 5.73 -8.35
CA LEU A 42 8.25 6.33 -9.07
C LEU A 42 8.53 6.40 -10.58
N ASP A 43 9.73 6.82 -10.97
CA ASP A 43 10.13 6.87 -12.37
C ASP A 43 10.18 5.48 -13.02
N ARG A 44 10.62 4.48 -12.28
CA ARG A 44 10.63 3.08 -12.71
C ARG A 44 9.20 2.57 -12.95
N ILE A 45 8.29 2.88 -12.05
CA ILE A 45 6.88 2.53 -12.18
C ILE A 45 6.26 3.24 -13.39
N ARG A 46 6.53 4.53 -13.57
CA ARG A 46 6.05 5.29 -14.74
C ARG A 46 6.52 4.68 -16.07
N ALA A 47 7.78 4.30 -16.14
CA ALA A 47 8.33 3.65 -17.33
C ALA A 47 7.66 2.31 -17.61
N TYR A 48 7.43 1.52 -16.59
CA TYR A 48 6.75 0.23 -16.68
C TYR A 48 5.29 0.40 -17.14
N VAL A 49 4.58 1.36 -16.57
CA VAL A 49 3.19 1.69 -16.96
C VAL A 49 3.09 2.05 -18.44
N ARG A 50 4.01 2.89 -18.94
CA ARG A 50 4.05 3.26 -20.36
C ARG A 50 4.38 2.07 -21.25
N LYS A 51 5.38 1.27 -20.87
CA LYS A 51 5.82 0.11 -21.65
C LYS A 51 4.71 -0.92 -21.82
N HIS A 52 3.94 -1.18 -20.76
CA HIS A 52 2.90 -2.20 -20.73
C HIS A 52 1.49 -1.64 -20.96
N ASN A 53 1.36 -0.34 -21.20
CA ASN A 53 0.09 0.37 -21.41
C ASN A 53 -0.94 0.05 -20.32
N LEU A 54 -0.52 0.18 -19.06
CA LEU A 54 -1.35 -0.13 -17.91
C LEU A 54 -2.39 0.96 -17.64
N HIS A 55 -3.54 0.54 -17.17
CA HIS A 55 -4.66 1.43 -16.83
C HIS A 55 -4.90 1.43 -15.33
N GLU A 56 -5.49 2.53 -14.84
CA GLU A 56 -5.89 2.68 -13.44
C GLU A 56 -7.04 1.74 -13.10
N HIS A 57 -6.88 0.96 -12.04
CA HIS A 57 -7.96 0.21 -11.43
C HIS A 57 -8.65 1.02 -10.35
N LYS A 58 -9.97 1.01 -10.32
CA LYS A 58 -10.79 1.70 -9.31
C LYS A 58 -11.54 0.67 -8.49
N SER A 59 -11.74 0.97 -7.21
CA SER A 59 -12.58 0.15 -6.36
C SER A 59 -14.04 0.27 -6.81
N VAL A 60 -14.70 -0.86 -7.03
CA VAL A 60 -16.13 -0.90 -7.38
C VAL A 60 -17.03 -0.37 -6.28
N MET A 61 -16.52 -0.29 -5.05
CA MET A 61 -17.26 0.23 -3.90
C MET A 61 -17.19 1.75 -3.80
N MET A 62 -16.31 2.39 -4.57
CA MET A 62 -16.07 3.83 -4.51
C MET A 62 -16.71 4.50 -5.71
N THR A 63 -17.99 4.85 -5.57
CA THR A 63 -18.72 5.61 -6.59
C THR A 63 -18.87 7.07 -6.16
N GLY A 64 -18.84 8.01 -7.10
CA GLY A 64 -18.99 9.44 -6.85
C GLY A 64 -17.67 10.16 -6.58
N ASN A 65 -17.69 11.21 -5.75
CA ASN A 65 -16.57 12.11 -5.50
C ASN A 65 -15.66 11.67 -4.34
N TYR A 66 -15.74 10.44 -3.92
CA TYR A 66 -14.92 9.93 -2.83
C TYR A 66 -13.50 9.63 -3.31
N LEU A 67 -12.52 9.87 -2.41
CA LEU A 67 -11.13 9.48 -2.65
C LEU A 67 -11.02 7.95 -2.58
N ASP A 68 -10.50 7.36 -3.64
CA ASP A 68 -10.19 5.93 -3.68
C ASP A 68 -8.78 5.70 -3.11
N ALA A 69 -8.71 5.15 -1.92
CA ALA A 69 -7.44 4.85 -1.24
C ALA A 69 -6.87 3.47 -1.61
N THR A 70 -7.51 2.72 -2.51
CA THR A 70 -7.01 1.43 -2.97
C THR A 70 -5.88 1.62 -3.98
N CYS A 71 -4.96 0.64 -4.05
CA CYS A 71 -3.86 0.69 -5.00
C CYS A 71 -4.38 0.67 -6.45
N PRO A 72 -3.97 1.63 -7.30
CA PRO A 72 -4.45 1.70 -8.68
C PRO A 72 -3.95 0.56 -9.57
N PHE A 73 -2.97 -0.19 -9.11
CA PHE A 73 -2.41 -1.33 -9.85
C PHE A 73 -2.98 -2.68 -9.42
N ARG A 74 -3.86 -2.68 -8.44
CA ARG A 74 -4.54 -3.89 -8.00
C ARG A 74 -5.71 -4.19 -8.90
N ASP A 75 -5.60 -5.25 -9.70
CA ASP A 75 -6.70 -5.81 -10.49
C ASP A 75 -7.53 -6.75 -9.60
N ASN A 76 -8.72 -6.31 -9.21
CA ASN A 76 -9.59 -7.08 -8.32
C ASN A 76 -10.34 -8.22 -9.04
N VAL A 77 -10.41 -8.18 -10.37
CA VAL A 77 -11.02 -9.24 -11.18
C VAL A 77 -10.02 -10.39 -11.36
N ARG A 78 -8.82 -10.08 -11.81
CA ARG A 78 -7.74 -11.06 -11.99
C ARG A 78 -7.01 -11.39 -10.68
N LYS A 79 -7.24 -10.63 -9.62
CA LYS A 79 -6.63 -10.77 -8.29
C LYS A 79 -5.10 -10.76 -8.34
N CYS A 80 -4.55 -9.76 -9.00
CA CYS A 80 -3.11 -9.61 -9.16
C CYS A 80 -2.67 -8.14 -9.09
N CYS A 81 -1.38 -7.93 -8.91
CA CYS A 81 -0.73 -6.63 -8.97
C CYS A 81 -0.11 -6.43 -10.36
N ASP A 82 -0.56 -5.43 -11.10
CA ASP A 82 -0.09 -5.18 -12.46
C ASP A 82 1.39 -4.77 -12.51
N ILE A 83 1.92 -4.22 -11.42
CA ILE A 83 3.34 -3.80 -11.31
C ILE A 83 4.16 -4.72 -10.41
N TYR A 84 3.76 -5.97 -10.25
CA TYR A 84 4.40 -6.90 -9.31
C TYR A 84 5.93 -6.93 -9.46
N GLU A 85 6.44 -6.92 -10.68
CA GLU A 85 7.88 -6.98 -10.98
C GLU A 85 8.64 -5.70 -10.58
N VAL A 86 7.96 -4.55 -10.56
CA VAL A 86 8.55 -3.24 -10.26
C VAL A 86 7.96 -2.62 -8.98
N ARG A 87 7.45 -3.45 -8.10
CA ARG A 87 6.88 -2.99 -6.82
C ARG A 87 7.89 -2.13 -6.06
N PRO A 88 7.45 -1.03 -5.44
CA PRO A 88 8.33 -0.25 -4.59
C PRO A 88 8.78 -1.05 -3.36
N GLU A 89 9.87 -0.62 -2.75
CA GLU A 89 10.46 -1.29 -1.59
C GLU A 89 9.46 -1.52 -0.47
N ILE A 90 8.60 -0.55 -0.19
CA ILE A 90 7.56 -0.69 0.84
C ILE A 90 6.66 -1.92 0.59
N CYS A 91 6.29 -2.17 -0.67
CA CYS A 91 5.48 -3.34 -1.02
C CYS A 91 6.27 -4.65 -0.92
N ARG A 92 7.57 -4.62 -1.21
CA ARG A 92 8.44 -5.80 -1.10
C ARG A 92 8.81 -6.14 0.34
N CYS A 93 8.93 -5.12 1.20
CA CYS A 93 9.26 -5.30 2.61
C CYS A 93 8.07 -5.76 3.45
N PHE A 94 6.85 -5.54 2.98
CA PHE A 94 5.66 -5.98 3.69
C PHE A 94 5.30 -7.41 3.28
N GLN A 95 5.40 -8.31 4.24
CA GLN A 95 4.90 -9.69 4.10
C GLN A 95 4.02 -10.00 5.30
N CYS A 96 2.80 -10.45 5.05
CA CYS A 96 1.83 -10.72 6.10
C CYS A 96 2.17 -11.92 7.02
N ASN A 97 3.16 -12.73 6.63
CA ASN A 97 3.70 -13.79 7.49
C ASN A 97 4.80 -13.33 8.46
N GLN A 98 5.17 -12.05 8.42
CA GLN A 98 6.10 -11.47 9.38
C GLN A 98 5.38 -11.10 10.68
N GLY A 99 6.13 -11.06 11.79
CA GLY A 99 5.60 -10.56 13.05
C GLY A 99 5.22 -9.08 12.95
N ILE A 100 4.21 -8.67 13.71
CA ILE A 100 3.71 -7.29 13.70
C ILE A 100 4.81 -6.27 14.03
N ASP A 101 5.76 -6.61 14.91
CA ASP A 101 6.86 -5.74 15.28
C ASP A 101 7.79 -5.47 14.09
N VAL A 102 8.06 -6.50 13.29
CA VAL A 102 8.88 -6.39 12.06
C VAL A 102 8.17 -5.52 11.03
N ILE A 103 6.88 -5.71 10.84
CA ILE A 103 6.06 -4.92 9.91
C ILE A 103 6.06 -3.45 10.30
N LYS A 104 5.84 -3.14 11.57
CA LYS A 104 5.87 -1.76 12.09
C LYS A 104 7.23 -1.12 11.92
N ALA A 105 8.31 -1.84 12.22
CA ALA A 105 9.69 -1.34 12.07
C ALA A 105 10.02 -1.03 10.60
N ASN A 106 9.65 -1.91 9.67
CA ASN A 106 9.86 -1.70 8.24
C ASN A 106 9.06 -0.50 7.71
N LYS A 107 7.81 -0.36 8.10
CA LYS A 107 6.98 0.79 7.74
C LYS A 107 7.57 2.10 8.25
N ALA A 108 7.99 2.14 9.51
CA ALA A 108 8.62 3.33 10.11
C ALA A 108 9.88 3.74 9.35
N LEU A 109 10.72 2.76 9.00
CA LEU A 109 11.95 3.00 8.24
C LEU A 109 11.65 3.58 6.85
N MET A 110 10.67 3.05 6.15
CA MET A 110 10.29 3.55 4.82
C MET A 110 9.74 4.98 4.89
N HIS A 111 8.92 5.29 5.90
CA HIS A 111 8.40 6.65 6.12
C HIS A 111 9.47 7.66 6.51
N GLN A 112 10.56 7.22 7.15
CA GLN A 112 11.72 8.07 7.40
C GLN A 112 12.49 8.40 6.12
N LYS A 113 12.57 7.46 5.19
CA LYS A 113 13.29 7.63 3.92
C LYS A 113 12.53 8.49 2.92
N ASN A 114 11.23 8.31 2.82
CA ASN A 114 10.40 8.89 1.77
C ASN A 114 9.08 9.39 2.32
N LYS A 115 8.60 10.50 1.79
CA LYS A 115 7.24 11.00 2.07
C LYS A 115 6.21 10.15 1.34
N PRO A 116 5.02 9.91 1.94
CA PRO A 116 3.96 9.22 1.24
C PRO A 116 3.43 10.05 0.06
N ILE A 117 3.19 9.39 -1.04
CA ILE A 117 2.57 9.96 -2.24
C ILE A 117 1.39 9.12 -2.67
N SER A 118 0.51 9.69 -3.49
CA SER A 118 -0.56 8.96 -4.15
C SER A 118 -0.08 8.46 -5.52
N LEU A 119 -0.13 7.14 -5.73
CA LEU A 119 0.14 6.55 -7.04
C LEU A 119 -0.88 6.99 -8.09
N ARG A 120 -2.16 7.11 -7.71
CA ARG A 120 -3.20 7.64 -8.61
C ARG A 120 -2.92 9.06 -9.03
N GLY A 121 -2.46 9.88 -8.10
CA GLY A 121 -2.14 11.28 -8.35
C GLY A 121 -0.91 11.43 -9.23
N GLU A 122 0.17 10.74 -8.87
CA GLU A 122 1.47 10.91 -9.53
C GLU A 122 1.54 10.24 -10.91
N ILE A 123 0.85 9.13 -11.10
CA ILE A 123 0.95 8.33 -12.33
C ILE A 123 -0.25 8.57 -13.26
N PHE A 124 -1.45 8.58 -12.71
CA PHE A 124 -2.69 8.73 -13.49
C PHE A 124 -3.28 10.13 -13.45
N GLY A 125 -2.64 11.06 -12.75
CA GLY A 125 -3.03 12.47 -12.77
C GLY A 125 -4.28 12.81 -11.98
N ASN A 126 -4.71 11.96 -11.03
CA ASN A 126 -5.84 12.27 -10.16
C ASN A 126 -5.45 13.37 -9.17
N GLN A 127 -5.92 14.58 -9.41
CA GLN A 127 -5.51 15.79 -8.69
C GLN A 127 -5.95 15.76 -7.21
N ALA A 128 -7.14 15.25 -6.92
CA ALA A 128 -7.64 15.12 -5.55
C ALA A 128 -6.79 14.14 -4.73
N ALA A 129 -6.44 13.00 -5.31
CA ALA A 129 -5.57 12.00 -4.67
C ALA A 129 -4.16 12.56 -4.46
N LYS A 130 -3.60 13.29 -5.42
CA LYS A 130 -2.29 13.93 -5.32
C LYS A 130 -2.25 14.93 -4.18
N THR A 131 -3.24 15.81 -4.09
CA THR A 131 -3.35 16.82 -3.04
C THR A 131 -3.48 16.18 -1.67
N TYR A 132 -4.29 15.13 -1.54
CA TYR A 132 -4.45 14.40 -0.27
C TYR A 132 -3.15 13.69 0.16
N GLY A 133 -2.42 13.12 -0.78
CA GLY A 133 -1.11 12.51 -0.51
C GLY A 133 -0.11 13.52 0.04
N MET A 134 -0.05 14.72 -0.54
CA MET A 134 0.80 15.82 -0.05
C MET A 134 0.37 16.26 1.35
N PHE A 135 -0.93 16.36 1.61
CA PHE A 135 -1.48 16.71 2.92
C PHE A 135 -1.11 15.68 3.99
N LEU A 136 -1.22 14.39 3.70
CA LEU A 136 -0.82 13.31 4.61
C LEU A 136 0.67 13.43 4.99
N GLY A 137 1.54 13.70 4.02
CA GLY A 137 2.96 13.88 4.26
C GLY A 137 3.25 15.05 5.20
N ALA A 138 2.53 16.15 5.06
CA ALA A 138 2.71 17.35 5.87
C ALA A 138 2.14 17.20 7.30
N VAL A 139 0.93 16.65 7.43
CA VAL A 139 0.20 16.60 8.71
C VAL A 139 0.72 15.48 9.62
N LEU A 140 1.05 14.33 9.05
CA LEU A 140 1.51 13.18 9.85
C LEU A 140 2.98 13.28 10.25
N GLY A 141 3.68 14.32 9.81
CA GLY A 141 5.11 14.48 10.10
C GLY A 141 5.96 13.34 9.56
N LEU A 142 5.47 12.64 8.56
CA LEU A 142 6.14 11.53 7.89
C LEU A 142 7.16 12.06 6.88
N CYS A 143 8.00 12.91 7.38
CA CYS A 143 9.05 13.54 6.58
C CYS A 143 10.36 12.83 6.78
#